data_afaec36d3df743936783430a4b991479
#
_entry.id   afaec36d3df743936783430a4b991479
#
_cell.length_a   1.000
_cell.length_b   1.000
_cell.length_c   1.000
_cell.angle_alpha   90.00
_cell.angle_beta   90.00
_cell.angle_gamma   90.00
#
_symmetry.space_group_name_H-M   'P 1'
#
loop_
_entity.id
_entity.type
_entity.pdbx_description
1 polymer ?
#
loop_
_entity_poly.entity_id
_entity_poly.type
_entity_poly.pdbx_seq_one_letter_code
_entity_poly.pdbx_strand_id
1 'polypeptide(L)'
;MYDALGKRLGAAVWYFLGSSDGWEVSFRGKEVGTLTWRRDEPMPTLEQLQEALWKGDWSEVRTRRNELLTETDFYALSDVPMSSDMTTYRQALRDVPTSVENSEDVVWPEKPV
;
A
#
# COMPACT_ATOMS: atom_id res chain seq x y z
N MET A 1 -9.65 -1.17 -22.03
CA MET A 1 -9.96 -0.04 -21.14
C MET A 1 -9.06 0.01 -19.90
N TYR A 2 -8.85 -1.12 -19.23
CA TYR A 2 -8.02 -1.17 -18.01
C TYR A 2 -6.64 -1.78 -18.23
N ASP A 3 -6.14 -1.74 -19.44
CA ASP A 3 -4.88 -2.39 -19.85
C ASP A 3 -3.67 -1.90 -19.03
N ALA A 4 -3.65 -0.63 -18.67
CA ALA A 4 -2.57 -0.04 -17.88
C ALA A 4 -2.43 -0.64 -16.47
N LEU A 5 -3.51 -1.25 -15.95
CA LEU A 5 -3.51 -1.87 -14.62
C LEU A 5 -2.97 -3.32 -14.64
N GLY A 6 -3.02 -3.97 -15.79
CA GLY A 6 -2.51 -5.33 -15.95
C GLY A 6 -3.08 -6.29 -14.91
N LYS A 7 -2.19 -7.01 -14.24
CA LYS A 7 -2.57 -7.98 -13.20
C LYS A 7 -3.09 -7.31 -11.92
N ARG A 8 -2.94 -6.00 -11.77
CA ARG A 8 -3.36 -5.26 -10.58
C ARG A 8 -4.79 -4.74 -10.67
N LEU A 9 -5.52 -5.06 -11.75
CA LEU A 9 -6.90 -4.62 -11.92
C LEU A 9 -7.78 -4.98 -10.72
N GLY A 10 -7.70 -6.23 -10.25
CA GLY A 10 -8.49 -6.68 -9.10
C GLY A 10 -8.19 -5.89 -7.83
N ALA A 11 -6.90 -5.65 -7.55
CA ALA A 11 -6.49 -4.86 -6.40
C ALA A 11 -7.01 -3.42 -6.48
N ALA A 12 -6.96 -2.83 -7.68
CA ALA A 12 -7.45 -1.46 -7.90
C ALA A 12 -8.95 -1.35 -7.62
N VAL A 13 -9.76 -2.31 -8.09
CA VAL A 13 -11.20 -2.33 -7.83
C VAL A 13 -11.49 -2.52 -6.35
N TRP A 14 -10.75 -3.41 -5.69
CA TRP A 14 -10.87 -3.63 -4.24
C TRP A 14 -10.60 -2.34 -3.46
N TYR A 15 -9.52 -1.63 -3.75
CA TYR A 15 -9.20 -0.37 -3.07
C TYR A 15 -10.25 0.70 -3.36
N PHE A 16 -10.79 0.72 -4.57
CA PHE A 16 -11.81 1.70 -4.96
C PHE A 16 -13.12 1.50 -4.19
N LEU A 17 -13.58 0.24 -4.09
CA LEU A 17 -14.86 -0.09 -3.47
C LEU A 17 -14.78 -0.41 -1.98
N GLY A 18 -13.66 -0.97 -1.53
CA GLY A 18 -13.54 -1.53 -0.19
C GLY A 18 -14.36 -2.81 0.01
N SER A 19 -14.78 -3.46 -1.07
CA SER A 19 -15.62 -4.65 -1.03
C SER A 19 -15.34 -5.56 -2.23
N SER A 20 -15.60 -6.85 -2.06
CA SER A 20 -15.51 -7.83 -3.15
C SER A 20 -16.87 -8.14 -3.81
N ASP A 21 -17.93 -7.47 -3.39
CA ASP A 21 -19.29 -7.75 -3.86
C ASP A 21 -19.61 -7.10 -5.19
N GLY A 22 -20.24 -7.87 -6.08
CA GLY A 22 -20.81 -7.36 -7.33
C GLY A 22 -19.83 -7.15 -8.46
N TRP A 23 -18.62 -7.73 -8.36
CA TRP A 23 -17.64 -7.67 -9.44
C TRP A 23 -16.69 -8.86 -9.37
N GLU A 24 -16.04 -9.13 -10.49
CA GLU A 24 -14.96 -10.11 -10.55
C GLU A 24 -13.98 -9.75 -11.64
N VAL A 25 -12.74 -10.20 -11.51
CA VAL A 25 -11.70 -10.05 -12.51
C VAL A 25 -11.25 -11.44 -12.95
N SER A 26 -11.21 -11.67 -14.25
CA SER A 26 -10.75 -12.92 -14.84
C SER A 26 -9.58 -12.64 -15.76
N PHE A 27 -8.56 -13.45 -15.69
CA PHE A 27 -7.38 -13.32 -16.55
C PHE A 27 -7.38 -14.31 -17.73
N ARG A 28 -7.93 -15.50 -17.53
CA ARG A 28 -8.05 -16.56 -18.58
C ARG A 28 -6.76 -16.74 -19.40
N GLY A 29 -5.62 -16.78 -18.72
CA GLY A 29 -4.31 -16.94 -19.37
C GLY A 29 -3.75 -15.67 -19.99
N LYS A 30 -4.41 -14.53 -19.80
CA LYS A 30 -3.93 -13.21 -20.29
C LYS A 30 -3.26 -12.44 -19.15
N GLU A 31 -2.37 -11.53 -19.49
CA GLU A 31 -1.72 -10.65 -18.50
C GLU A 31 -2.63 -9.50 -18.06
N VAL A 32 -3.60 -9.14 -18.90
CA VAL A 32 -4.58 -8.09 -18.60
C VAL A 32 -5.90 -8.73 -18.20
N GLY A 33 -6.41 -8.35 -17.03
CA GLY A 33 -7.67 -8.87 -16.51
C GLY A 33 -8.89 -8.28 -17.22
N THR A 34 -9.98 -9.06 -17.22
CA THR A 34 -11.29 -8.60 -17.66
C THR A 34 -12.16 -8.38 -16.43
N LEU A 35 -12.68 -7.16 -16.28
CA LEU A 35 -13.57 -6.80 -15.19
C LEU A 35 -15.03 -7.11 -15.58
N THR A 36 -15.68 -7.92 -14.77
CA THR A 36 -17.12 -8.14 -14.85
C THR A 36 -17.79 -7.35 -13.74
N TRP A 37 -18.67 -6.42 -14.10
CA TRP A 37 -19.33 -5.49 -13.17
C TRP A 37 -20.82 -5.79 -13.10
N ARG A 38 -21.32 -6.07 -11.90
CA ARG A 38 -22.72 -6.43 -11.67
C ARG A 38 -23.41 -5.53 -10.65
N ARG A 39 -22.88 -4.31 -10.49
CA ARG A 39 -23.42 -3.32 -9.56
C ARG A 39 -24.22 -2.26 -10.30
N ASP A 40 -25.14 -1.61 -9.58
CA ASP A 40 -26.00 -0.55 -10.14
C ASP A 40 -25.22 0.75 -10.38
N GLU A 41 -24.19 1.01 -9.55
CA GLU A 41 -23.36 2.18 -9.77
C GLU A 41 -22.54 2.05 -11.06
N PRO A 42 -22.18 3.19 -11.68
CA PRO A 42 -21.35 3.16 -12.89
C PRO A 42 -19.98 2.49 -12.61
N MET A 43 -19.47 1.78 -13.61
CA MET A 43 -18.11 1.25 -13.55
C MET A 43 -17.10 2.38 -13.34
N PRO A 44 -16.09 2.17 -12.49
CA PRO A 44 -15.05 3.18 -12.30
C PRO A 44 -14.24 3.40 -13.57
N THR A 45 -13.74 4.62 -13.75
CA THR A 45 -12.84 4.93 -14.86
C THR A 45 -11.43 4.39 -14.56
N LEU A 46 -10.61 4.28 -15.60
CA LEU A 46 -9.19 3.93 -15.43
C LEU A 46 -8.50 4.88 -14.45
N GLU A 47 -8.74 6.18 -14.57
CA GLU A 47 -8.16 7.19 -13.68
C GLU A 47 -8.55 6.99 -12.22
N GLN A 48 -9.83 6.69 -11.98
CA GLN A 48 -10.32 6.40 -10.62
C GLN A 48 -9.65 5.17 -10.03
N LEU A 49 -9.47 4.12 -10.83
CA LEU A 49 -8.81 2.90 -10.37
C LEU A 49 -7.32 3.11 -10.14
N GLN A 50 -6.66 3.87 -10.99
CA GLN A 50 -5.25 4.21 -10.81
C GLN A 50 -5.02 5.01 -9.54
N GLU A 51 -5.88 5.99 -9.25
CA GLU A 51 -5.81 6.76 -8.02
C GLU A 51 -6.05 5.90 -6.78
N ALA A 52 -7.07 5.03 -6.84
CA ALA A 52 -7.38 4.12 -5.74
C ALA A 52 -6.21 3.17 -5.46
N LEU A 53 -5.58 2.65 -6.50
CA LEU A 53 -4.42 1.77 -6.38
C LEU A 53 -3.23 2.50 -5.75
N TRP A 54 -2.96 3.72 -6.19
CA TRP A 54 -1.89 4.55 -5.64
C TRP A 54 -2.10 4.81 -4.14
N LYS A 55 -3.32 5.22 -3.77
CA LYS A 55 -3.67 5.45 -2.35
C LYS A 55 -3.61 4.18 -1.52
N GLY A 56 -4.07 3.06 -2.09
CA GLY A 56 -4.05 1.76 -1.43
C GLY A 56 -2.63 1.29 -1.16
N ASP A 57 -1.73 1.43 -2.13
CA ASP A 57 -0.32 1.07 -1.98
C ASP A 57 0.34 1.88 -0.88
N TRP A 58 0.09 3.19 -0.82
CA TRP A 58 0.63 4.03 0.25
C TRP A 58 0.03 3.68 1.61
N SER A 59 -1.25 3.30 1.66
CA SER A 59 -1.88 2.82 2.89
C SER A 59 -1.17 1.57 3.42
N GLU A 60 -0.81 0.64 2.55
CA GLU A 60 -0.06 -0.56 2.93
C GLU A 60 1.35 -0.22 3.42
N VAL A 61 2.02 0.72 2.78
CA VAL A 61 3.33 1.22 3.22
C VAL A 61 3.23 1.78 4.64
N ARG A 62 2.23 2.61 4.91
CA ARG A 62 2.03 3.19 6.25
C ARG A 62 1.71 2.12 7.29
N THR A 63 0.92 1.12 6.93
CA THR A 63 0.61 -0.01 7.81
C THR A 63 1.89 -0.76 8.18
N ARG A 64 2.72 -1.08 7.21
CA ARG A 64 3.99 -1.75 7.45
C ARG A 64 4.93 -0.90 8.30
N ARG A 65 5.02 0.39 8.02
CA ARG A 65 5.79 1.34 8.83
C ARG A 65 5.32 1.31 10.29
N ASN A 66 4.02 1.35 10.51
CA ASN A 66 3.45 1.35 11.86
C ASN A 66 3.74 0.04 12.59
N GLU A 67 3.71 -1.09 11.91
CA GLU A 67 4.11 -2.39 12.47
C GLU A 67 5.58 -2.35 12.93
N LEU A 68 6.46 -1.83 12.09
CA LEU A 68 7.89 -1.73 12.39
C LEU A 68 8.15 -0.76 13.56
N LEU A 69 7.42 0.34 13.64
CA LEU A 69 7.50 1.25 14.78
C LEU A 69 7.03 0.58 16.05
N THR A 70 5.93 -0.18 15.99
CA THR A 70 5.39 -0.91 17.14
C THR A 70 6.40 -1.91 17.69
N GLU A 71 7.16 -2.59 16.84
CA GLU A 71 8.20 -3.54 17.28
C GLU A 71 9.26 -2.87 18.16
N THR A 72 9.47 -1.58 18.01
CA THR A 72 10.50 -0.83 18.73
C THR A 72 9.95 0.21 19.70
N ASP A 73 8.64 0.27 19.93
CA ASP A 73 8.01 1.23 20.86
C ASP A 73 8.53 1.04 22.29
N PHE A 74 8.92 -0.18 22.65
CA PHE A 74 9.54 -0.49 23.95
C PHE A 74 10.73 0.44 24.24
N TYR A 75 11.53 0.77 23.21
CA TYR A 75 12.70 1.63 23.39
C TYR A 75 12.35 3.11 23.61
N ALA A 76 11.09 3.49 23.41
CA ALA A 76 10.64 4.86 23.63
C ALA A 76 10.21 5.12 25.07
N LEU A 77 10.20 4.08 25.93
CA LEU A 77 9.88 4.22 27.35
C LEU A 77 11.00 5.00 28.07
N SER A 78 10.61 5.86 29.01
CA SER A 78 11.54 6.77 29.68
C SER A 78 12.63 6.07 30.51
N ASP A 79 12.37 4.85 30.96
CA ASP A 79 13.29 4.05 31.76
C ASP A 79 14.11 3.05 30.92
N VAL A 80 13.95 3.06 29.60
CA VAL A 80 14.72 2.22 28.68
C VAL A 80 15.62 3.09 27.83
N PRO A 81 16.96 2.90 27.91
CA PRO A 81 17.86 3.71 27.08
C PRO A 81 17.70 3.37 25.61
N MET A 82 17.55 4.39 24.76
CA MET A 82 17.49 4.24 23.32
C MET A 82 18.84 4.67 22.72
N SER A 83 19.44 3.79 21.93
CA SER A 83 20.69 4.11 21.22
C SER A 83 20.43 5.16 20.13
N SER A 84 21.50 5.86 19.72
CA SER A 84 21.40 6.80 18.61
C SER A 84 21.03 6.11 17.32
N ASP A 85 21.48 4.87 17.10
CA ASP A 85 21.14 4.09 15.92
C ASP A 85 19.65 3.75 15.89
N MET A 86 19.06 3.39 17.03
CA MET A 86 17.63 3.11 17.14
C MET A 86 16.81 4.38 16.91
N THR A 87 17.26 5.51 17.43
CA THR A 87 16.60 6.81 17.21
C THR A 87 16.59 7.15 15.71
N THR A 88 17.74 6.97 15.05
CA THR A 88 17.87 7.20 13.60
C THR A 88 16.97 6.26 12.80
N TYR A 89 16.92 4.98 13.16
CA TYR A 89 16.05 3.99 12.50
C TYR A 89 14.57 4.37 12.62
N ARG A 90 14.13 4.73 13.83
CA ARG A 90 12.72 5.11 14.07
C ARG A 90 12.36 6.38 13.31
N GLN A 91 13.27 7.35 13.23
CA GLN A 91 13.03 8.57 12.45
C GLN A 91 12.96 8.26 10.95
N ALA A 92 13.83 7.39 10.45
CA ALA A 92 13.80 6.95 9.05
C ALA A 92 12.48 6.26 8.72
N LEU A 93 11.92 5.46 9.65
CA LEU A 93 10.59 4.85 9.46
C LEU A 93 9.50 5.90 9.34
N ARG A 94 9.52 6.92 10.19
CA ARG A 94 8.52 8.01 10.13
C ARG A 94 8.60 8.76 8.81
N ASP A 95 9.79 8.90 8.25
CA ASP A 95 10.02 9.64 7.02
C ASP A 95 9.75 8.83 5.74
N VAL A 96 9.55 7.52 5.84
CA VAL A 96 9.34 6.64 4.67
C VAL A 96 8.27 7.19 3.73
N PRO A 97 7.07 7.62 4.19
CA PRO A 97 6.03 8.08 3.26
C PRO A 97 6.38 9.35 2.50
N THR A 98 7.35 10.12 2.96
CA THR A 98 7.77 11.37 2.32
C THR A 98 9.10 11.26 1.59
N SER A 99 9.75 10.08 1.64
CA SER A 99 11.09 9.88 1.09
C SER A 99 11.10 9.69 -0.43
N VAL A 100 10.00 9.22 -1.00
CA VAL A 100 9.87 8.94 -2.45
C VAL A 100 8.47 9.31 -2.92
N GLU A 101 8.31 9.50 -4.22
CA GLU A 101 7.00 9.82 -4.81
C GLU A 101 6.14 8.58 -5.01
N ASN A 102 6.75 7.44 -5.36
CA ASN A 102 6.05 6.20 -5.66
C ASN A 102 6.31 5.15 -4.57
N SER A 103 5.25 4.46 -4.15
CA SER A 103 5.34 3.44 -3.10
C SER A 103 6.30 2.30 -3.48
N GLU A 104 6.42 1.98 -4.76
CA GLU A 104 7.32 0.93 -5.25
C GLU A 104 8.81 1.29 -5.07
N ASP A 105 9.13 2.57 -4.90
CA ASP A 105 10.49 3.06 -4.73
C ASP A 105 10.92 3.11 -3.25
N VAL A 106 10.04 2.74 -2.32
CA VAL A 106 10.34 2.75 -0.89
C VAL A 106 11.50 1.81 -0.58
N VAL A 107 12.50 2.36 0.12
CA VAL A 107 13.62 1.59 0.68
C VAL A 107 13.44 1.55 2.19
N TRP A 108 13.24 0.35 2.73
CA TRP A 108 13.03 0.18 4.16
C TRP A 108 14.35 0.28 4.91
N PRO A 109 14.42 1.10 5.99
CA PRO A 109 15.64 1.16 6.80
C PRO A 109 15.90 -0.17 7.50
N GLU A 110 17.18 -0.49 7.72
CA GLU A 110 17.59 -1.67 8.46
C GLU A 110 17.48 -1.44 9.95
N LYS A 111 16.85 -2.38 10.66
CA LYS A 111 16.75 -2.35 12.11
C LYS A 111 18.14 -2.55 12.72
N PRO A 112 18.58 -1.67 13.64
CA PRO A 112 19.86 -1.85 14.33
C PRO A 112 19.85 -3.09 15.21
N VAL A 113 21.00 -3.68 15.36
CA VAL A 113 21.19 -4.92 16.15
C VAL A 113 21.36 -4.58 17.63
#